data_6075ef0f5aec4158752187d53306d919
#
_entry.id   6075ef0f5aec4158752187d53306d919
#
_cell.length_a   1.000
_cell.length_b   1.000
_cell.length_c   1.000
_cell.angle_alpha   90.00
_cell.angle_beta   90.00
_cell.angle_gamma   90.00
#
_symmetry.space_group_name_H-M   'P 1'
#
loop_
_entity.id
_entity.type
_entity.pdbx_description
1 polymer ?
#
loop_
_entity_poly.entity_id
_entity_poly.type
_entity_poly.pdbx_seq_one_letter_code
_entity_poly.pdbx_strand_id
1 'polypeptide(L)'
;MKYKIFILILLLTSCTTYSTKLENRKPFNSKGFAYIYNEKDYENKIIKSKLDNTKLQIAHNSLHANTLIKIINPKTNQSLIIKNFKKTYYPDFYKILITNEVAKKLNLDQKIPLVEILEIRKNKSFIAKKAKIYNEEKKISSNAPVEMVQISNISKTKK
;
A
#
# COMPACT_ATOMS: atom_id res chain seq x y z
N MET A 1 -49.83 -18.37 19.35
CA MET A 1 -48.71 -18.87 18.52
C MET A 1 -48.38 -17.99 17.34
N LYS A 2 -49.23 -17.10 16.85
CA LYS A 2 -49.00 -16.26 15.65
C LYS A 2 -47.90 -15.17 15.82
N TYR A 3 -47.67 -14.65 17.03
CA TYR A 3 -46.69 -13.62 17.30
C TYR A 3 -45.24 -14.12 17.36
N LYS A 4 -44.99 -15.39 17.64
CA LYS A 4 -43.62 -15.96 17.67
C LYS A 4 -42.99 -16.06 16.28
N ILE A 5 -43.80 -16.26 15.25
CA ILE A 5 -43.36 -16.34 13.86
C ILE A 5 -42.98 -14.94 13.34
N PHE A 6 -43.71 -13.90 13.77
CA PHE A 6 -43.45 -12.52 13.35
C PHE A 6 -42.11 -11.97 13.89
N ILE A 7 -41.76 -12.34 15.14
CA ILE A 7 -40.48 -11.99 15.76
C ILE A 7 -39.32 -12.72 15.06
N LEU A 8 -39.49 -13.95 14.61
CA LEU A 8 -38.46 -14.71 13.92
C LEU A 8 -38.15 -14.12 12.55
N ILE A 9 -39.14 -13.58 11.82
CA ILE A 9 -38.93 -12.94 10.50
C ILE A 9 -38.20 -11.63 10.65
N LEU A 10 -38.39 -10.88 11.73
CA LEU A 10 -37.74 -9.60 11.99
C LEU A 10 -36.22 -9.73 12.27
N LEU A 11 -35.78 -10.90 12.75
CA LEU A 11 -34.38 -11.20 13.02
C LEU A 11 -33.56 -11.55 11.75
N LEU A 12 -34.22 -11.88 10.64
CA LEU A 12 -33.57 -12.31 9.40
C LEU A 12 -33.21 -11.13 8.46
N THR A 13 -33.67 -9.91 8.72
CA THR A 13 -33.44 -8.76 7.84
C THR A 13 -32.17 -7.95 8.19
N SER A 14 -31.36 -8.41 9.16
CA SER A 14 -30.12 -7.74 9.57
C SER A 14 -28.91 -8.14 8.72
N CYS A 15 -29.08 -8.36 7.41
CA CYS A 15 -27.96 -8.36 6.48
C CYS A 15 -27.58 -6.91 6.15
N THR A 16 -26.82 -6.26 7.03
CA THR A 16 -26.17 -5.01 6.71
C THR A 16 -25.12 -5.29 5.63
N THR A 17 -25.41 -4.92 4.41
CA THR A 17 -24.39 -4.80 3.35
C THR A 17 -23.32 -3.84 3.83
N TYR A 18 -22.18 -4.39 4.23
CA TYR A 18 -21.00 -3.62 4.58
C TYR A 18 -20.48 -2.97 3.29
N SER A 19 -21.08 -1.83 2.96
CA SER A 19 -20.64 -1.01 1.85
C SER A 19 -19.25 -0.49 2.19
N THR A 20 -18.24 -1.04 1.54
CA THR A 20 -16.86 -0.59 1.64
C THR A 20 -16.73 0.81 0.99
N LYS A 21 -17.08 1.84 1.73
CA LYS A 21 -16.80 3.27 1.38
C LYS A 21 -15.30 3.56 1.23
N LEU A 22 -14.45 2.54 1.23
CA LEU A 22 -12.97 2.67 1.16
C LEU A 22 -12.43 2.84 -0.26
N GLU A 23 -13.24 2.68 -1.30
CA GLU A 23 -12.73 2.68 -2.69
C GLU A 23 -12.39 4.06 -3.24
N ASN A 24 -12.97 5.14 -2.73
CA ASN A 24 -12.78 6.49 -3.28
C ASN A 24 -11.84 7.41 -2.47
N ARG A 25 -11.25 6.93 -1.37
CA ARG A 25 -10.28 7.74 -0.63
C ARG A 25 -8.97 7.81 -1.41
N LYS A 26 -8.44 9.02 -1.65
CA LYS A 26 -7.11 9.20 -2.23
C LYS A 26 -6.05 8.47 -1.36
N PRO A 27 -5.05 7.82 -1.96
CA PRO A 27 -3.94 7.23 -1.22
C PRO A 27 -3.26 8.27 -0.34
N PHE A 28 -2.84 7.86 0.86
CA PHE A 28 -2.10 8.75 1.74
C PHE A 28 -0.73 9.07 1.11
N ASN A 29 -0.42 10.35 1.06
CA ASN A 29 0.88 10.86 0.64
C ASN A 29 1.27 12.00 1.57
N SER A 30 2.47 11.96 2.14
CA SER A 30 2.98 13.01 3.03
C SER A 30 4.49 13.04 3.01
N LYS A 31 5.05 14.23 3.23
CA LYS A 31 6.48 14.46 3.41
C LYS A 31 6.71 15.15 4.75
N GLY A 32 7.74 14.75 5.49
CA GLY A 32 8.03 15.32 6.78
C GLY A 32 9.00 14.46 7.57
N PHE A 33 9.08 14.69 8.90
CA PHE A 33 10.03 13.99 9.74
C PHE A 33 9.45 12.67 10.28
N ALA A 34 10.30 11.65 10.32
CA ALA A 34 10.01 10.43 11.03
C ALA A 34 10.36 10.57 12.52
N TYR A 35 9.61 9.91 13.39
CA TYR A 35 9.98 9.72 14.79
C TYR A 35 10.71 8.39 14.92
N ILE A 36 11.97 8.42 15.35
CA ILE A 36 12.74 7.21 15.58
C ILE A 36 12.37 6.69 16.98
N TYR A 37 11.89 5.45 17.06
CA TYR A 37 11.42 4.84 18.29
C TYR A 37 12.54 4.73 19.33
N ASN A 38 12.25 5.20 20.55
CA ASN A 38 13.07 5.02 21.73
C ASN A 38 12.21 4.39 22.84
N GLU A 39 12.76 3.41 23.54
CA GLU A 39 12.03 2.70 24.60
C GLU A 39 11.66 3.63 25.76
N LYS A 40 12.54 4.58 26.11
CA LYS A 40 12.27 5.60 27.14
C LYS A 40 11.04 6.44 26.83
N ASP A 41 10.79 6.76 25.56
CA ASP A 41 9.63 7.55 25.15
C ASP A 41 8.32 6.75 25.29
N TYR A 42 8.40 5.42 25.14
CA TYR A 42 7.29 4.54 25.46
C TYR A 42 7.03 4.47 26.97
N GLU A 43 8.07 4.32 27.79
CA GLU A 43 7.97 4.33 29.25
C GLU A 43 7.40 5.65 29.78
N ASN A 44 7.82 6.78 29.21
CA ASN A 44 7.33 8.12 29.53
C ASN A 44 5.95 8.43 28.92
N LYS A 45 5.30 7.46 28.27
CA LYS A 45 3.96 7.59 27.63
C LYS A 45 3.88 8.66 26.52
N ILE A 46 5.01 9.12 25.98
CA ILE A 46 5.07 10.00 24.81
C ILE A 46 4.57 9.24 23.58
N ILE A 47 4.90 7.96 23.50
CA ILE A 47 4.43 7.02 22.47
C ILE A 47 3.53 5.97 23.13
N LYS A 48 2.37 5.70 22.55
CA LYS A 48 1.42 4.73 23.14
C LYS A 48 1.69 3.27 22.82
N SER A 49 2.65 2.98 21.94
CA SER A 49 2.89 1.61 21.50
C SER A 49 4.34 1.23 21.52
N LYS A 50 4.65 0.09 22.14
CA LYS A 50 5.98 -0.52 22.10
C LYS A 50 6.25 -1.07 20.71
N LEU A 51 7.42 -0.73 20.13
CA LEU A 51 8.00 -1.32 18.93
C LEU A 51 9.29 -2.07 19.29
N ASP A 52 9.72 -2.94 18.41
CA ASP A 52 10.96 -3.70 18.56
C ASP A 52 12.03 -3.11 17.63
N ASN A 53 13.02 -2.43 18.22
CA ASN A 53 14.10 -1.77 17.48
C ASN A 53 15.00 -2.74 16.70
N THR A 54 14.94 -4.05 16.97
CA THR A 54 15.70 -5.07 16.23
C THR A 54 14.98 -5.50 14.95
N LYS A 55 13.74 -5.09 14.75
CA LYS A 55 12.91 -5.46 13.61
C LYS A 55 12.57 -4.25 12.74
N LEU A 56 12.32 -4.51 11.47
CA LEU A 56 11.77 -3.52 10.55
C LEU A 56 10.29 -3.30 10.87
N GLN A 57 9.99 -2.32 11.73
CA GLN A 57 8.62 -1.99 12.11
C GLN A 57 8.37 -0.50 11.95
N ILE A 58 7.14 -0.18 11.55
CA ILE A 58 6.63 1.18 11.47
C ILE A 58 5.24 1.24 12.09
N ALA A 59 4.88 2.42 12.59
CA ALA A 59 3.53 2.68 13.05
C ALA A 59 3.07 4.07 12.60
N HIS A 60 1.77 4.19 12.32
CA HIS A 60 1.18 5.42 11.81
C HIS A 60 -0.06 5.78 12.60
N ASN A 61 -0.33 7.09 12.77
CA ASN A 61 -1.44 7.57 13.58
C ASN A 61 -2.81 7.44 12.91
N SER A 62 -2.89 7.45 11.58
CA SER A 62 -4.15 7.40 10.84
C SER A 62 -4.34 6.17 9.96
N LEU A 63 -3.25 5.52 9.50
CA LEU A 63 -3.34 4.35 8.65
C LEU A 63 -3.60 3.07 9.45
N HIS A 64 -4.42 2.18 8.90
CA HIS A 64 -4.73 0.90 9.52
C HIS A 64 -3.50 -0.03 9.55
N ALA A 65 -3.52 -0.99 10.49
CA ALA A 65 -2.56 -2.09 10.49
C ALA A 65 -2.59 -2.84 9.14
N ASN A 66 -1.46 -3.40 8.73
CA ASN A 66 -1.26 -4.10 7.47
C ASN A 66 -1.38 -3.24 6.19
N THR A 67 -1.61 -1.92 6.29
CA THR A 67 -1.50 -1.02 5.14
C THR A 67 -0.06 -1.04 4.62
N LEU A 68 0.13 -1.24 3.31
CA LEU A 68 1.44 -1.16 2.68
C LEU A 68 1.84 0.30 2.51
N ILE A 69 3.04 0.62 2.98
CA ILE A 69 3.60 1.96 2.95
C ILE A 69 4.98 1.89 2.28
N LYS A 70 5.22 2.75 1.30
CA LYS A 70 6.54 3.03 0.77
C LYS A 70 7.09 4.25 1.49
N ILE A 71 8.25 4.11 2.12
CA ILE A 71 8.99 5.20 2.74
C ILE A 71 10.22 5.46 1.91
N ILE A 72 10.48 6.72 1.61
CA ILE A 72 11.59 7.17 0.77
C ILE A 72 12.43 8.17 1.56
N ASN A 73 13.73 8.01 1.56
CA ASN A 73 14.66 9.05 1.98
C ASN A 73 14.89 10.01 0.80
N PRO A 74 14.42 11.26 0.86
CA PRO A 74 14.53 12.19 -0.27
C PRO A 74 15.96 12.66 -0.56
N LYS A 75 16.92 12.46 0.36
CA LYS A 75 18.33 12.80 0.16
C LYS A 75 19.07 11.73 -0.65
N THR A 76 18.78 10.46 -0.40
CA THR A 76 19.49 9.31 -0.99
C THR A 76 18.68 8.55 -2.03
N ASN A 77 17.39 8.85 -2.16
CA ASN A 77 16.40 8.10 -2.95
C ASN A 77 16.24 6.62 -2.53
N GLN A 78 16.84 6.21 -1.41
CA GLN A 78 16.60 4.89 -0.87
C GLN A 78 15.16 4.75 -0.42
N SER A 79 14.57 3.61 -0.71
CA SER A 79 13.17 3.36 -0.37
C SER A 79 12.96 1.97 0.21
N LEU A 80 11.95 1.86 1.08
CA LEU A 80 11.53 0.62 1.71
C LEU A 80 10.01 0.50 1.64
N ILE A 81 9.53 -0.67 1.21
CA ILE A 81 8.10 -1.00 1.27
C ILE A 81 7.87 -1.92 2.45
N ILE A 82 7.03 -1.48 3.36
CA ILE A 82 6.77 -2.19 4.61
C ILE A 82 5.29 -2.06 5.00
N LYS A 83 4.77 -3.03 5.73
CA LYS A 83 3.41 -2.98 6.28
C LYS A 83 3.38 -2.14 7.55
N ASN A 84 2.38 -1.28 7.68
CA ASN A 84 2.09 -0.63 8.95
C ASN A 84 1.82 -1.69 10.02
N PHE A 85 2.64 -1.72 11.07
CA PHE A 85 2.49 -2.71 12.14
C PHE A 85 1.21 -2.48 12.93
N LYS A 86 0.96 -1.23 13.31
CA LYS A 86 -0.25 -0.83 14.03
C LYS A 86 -0.52 0.66 13.94
N LYS A 87 -1.76 1.04 14.23
CA LYS A 87 -2.14 2.42 14.46
C LYS A 87 -1.72 2.82 15.87
N THR A 88 -0.99 3.94 16.03
CA THR A 88 -0.52 4.40 17.34
C THR A 88 -0.43 5.92 17.39
N TYR A 89 -0.37 6.44 18.62
CA TYR A 89 -0.13 7.86 18.89
C TYR A 89 1.35 8.14 19.07
N TYR A 90 1.82 9.25 18.53
CA TYR A 90 3.12 9.90 18.68
C TYR A 90 2.94 11.40 18.42
N PRO A 91 3.91 12.29 18.77
CA PRO A 91 3.76 13.73 18.59
C PRO A 91 3.42 14.13 17.15
N ASP A 92 2.44 15.01 16.95
CA ASP A 92 1.83 15.36 15.65
C ASP A 92 2.79 16.01 14.65
N PHE A 93 3.90 16.56 15.14
CA PHE A 93 4.97 17.10 14.29
C PHE A 93 5.51 16.03 13.33
N TYR A 94 5.62 14.79 13.79
CA TYR A 94 6.15 13.69 13.01
C TYR A 94 5.06 13.04 12.15
N LYS A 95 5.46 12.52 10.99
CA LYS A 95 4.54 11.90 10.03
C LYS A 95 4.46 10.39 10.15
N ILE A 96 5.44 9.76 10.75
CA ILE A 96 5.51 8.32 10.94
C ILE A 96 6.44 7.99 12.11
N LEU A 97 6.13 6.91 12.83
CA LEU A 97 6.99 6.29 13.83
C LEU A 97 7.71 5.10 13.19
N ILE A 98 9.04 5.07 13.30
CA ILE A 98 9.90 4.03 12.70
C ILE A 98 10.87 3.47 13.73
N THR A 99 11.29 2.22 13.57
CA THR A 99 12.36 1.63 14.37
C THR A 99 13.75 2.04 13.88
N ASN A 100 14.77 1.86 14.71
CA ASN A 100 16.16 2.14 14.36
C ASN A 100 16.61 1.34 13.12
N GLU A 101 16.16 0.09 12.97
CA GLU A 101 16.49 -0.74 11.80
C GLU A 101 15.91 -0.17 10.50
N VAL A 102 14.72 0.43 10.54
CA VAL A 102 14.16 1.13 9.37
C VAL A 102 14.98 2.37 9.04
N ALA A 103 15.37 3.15 10.06
CA ALA A 103 16.19 4.34 9.88
C ALA A 103 17.57 4.01 9.25
N LYS A 104 18.22 2.96 9.75
CA LYS A 104 19.50 2.45 9.19
C LYS A 104 19.33 2.01 7.74
N LYS A 105 18.31 1.20 7.45
CA LYS A 105 18.08 0.67 6.09
C LYS A 105 17.79 1.74 5.06
N LEU A 106 17.18 2.84 5.47
CA LEU A 106 16.92 4.01 4.64
C LEU A 106 18.07 5.02 4.66
N ASN A 107 19.14 4.76 5.40
CA ASN A 107 20.27 5.68 5.61
C ASN A 107 19.79 7.09 6.01
N LEU A 108 18.86 7.15 7.00
CA LEU A 108 18.30 8.40 7.49
C LEU A 108 19.27 9.07 8.46
N ASP A 109 19.31 10.38 8.40
CA ASP A 109 19.98 11.19 9.43
C ASP A 109 19.19 11.07 10.74
N GLN A 110 19.86 10.64 11.81
CA GLN A 110 19.21 10.47 13.12
C GLN A 110 18.76 11.79 13.74
N LYS A 111 19.41 12.91 13.41
CA LYS A 111 19.04 14.23 13.92
C LYS A 111 17.87 14.84 13.15
N ILE A 112 17.85 14.62 11.84
CA ILE A 112 16.86 15.20 10.93
C ILE A 112 16.35 14.10 9.97
N PRO A 113 15.56 13.12 10.47
CA PRO A 113 15.11 11.97 9.69
C PRO A 113 13.95 12.36 8.75
N LEU A 114 14.27 13.06 7.67
CA LEU A 114 13.29 13.47 6.66
C LEU A 114 12.89 12.29 5.79
N VAL A 115 11.59 12.09 5.61
CA VAL A 115 11.01 11.00 4.82
C VAL A 115 9.84 11.47 3.95
N GLU A 116 9.64 10.77 2.86
CA GLU A 116 8.43 10.82 2.06
C GLU A 116 7.67 9.49 2.21
N ILE A 117 6.36 9.57 2.43
CA ILE A 117 5.51 8.44 2.80
C ILE A 117 4.40 8.30 1.78
N LEU A 118 4.29 7.13 1.16
CA LEU A 118 3.29 6.81 0.15
C LEU A 118 2.52 5.55 0.54
N GLU A 119 1.20 5.64 0.65
CA GLU A 119 0.33 4.46 0.80
C GLU A 119 0.27 3.70 -0.53
N ILE A 120 0.63 2.41 -0.51
CA ILE A 120 0.49 1.53 -1.67
C ILE A 120 -0.84 0.79 -1.55
N ARG A 121 -1.72 1.01 -2.51
CA ARG A 121 -2.98 0.27 -2.63
C ARG A 121 -2.87 -0.79 -3.69
N LYS A 122 -3.39 -1.97 -3.41
CA LYS A 122 -3.60 -2.97 -4.43
C LYS A 122 -4.74 -2.49 -5.31
N ASN A 123 -4.47 -2.30 -6.60
CA ASN A 123 -5.52 -1.97 -7.56
C ASN A 123 -6.42 -3.20 -7.74
N LYS A 124 -7.58 -3.20 -7.08
CA LYS A 124 -8.56 -4.28 -7.19
C LYS A 124 -9.34 -4.25 -8.51
N SER A 125 -9.27 -3.14 -9.25
CA SER A 125 -10.05 -2.95 -10.47
C SER A 125 -9.40 -3.53 -11.72
N PHE A 126 -8.11 -3.90 -11.68
CA PHE A 126 -7.45 -4.55 -12.80
C PHE A 126 -7.45 -6.07 -12.63
N ILE A 127 -8.62 -6.65 -12.55
CA ILE A 127 -8.81 -8.04 -12.99
C ILE A 127 -9.03 -7.93 -14.48
N ALA A 128 -8.00 -8.21 -15.29
CA ALA A 128 -8.20 -8.49 -16.70
C ALA A 128 -9.18 -9.66 -16.76
N LYS A 129 -10.46 -9.37 -16.94
CA LYS A 129 -11.44 -10.39 -17.30
C LYS A 129 -10.91 -10.97 -18.61
N LYS A 130 -10.58 -12.27 -18.63
CA LYS A 130 -10.28 -12.97 -19.88
C LYS A 130 -11.34 -12.53 -20.87
N ALA A 131 -10.92 -11.83 -21.93
CA ALA A 131 -11.82 -11.45 -23.00
C ALA A 131 -12.53 -12.73 -23.46
N LYS A 132 -13.86 -12.72 -23.48
CA LYS A 132 -14.60 -13.83 -24.10
C LYS A 132 -14.28 -13.75 -25.58
N ILE A 133 -13.39 -14.62 -26.02
CA ILE A 133 -13.12 -14.80 -27.48
C ILE A 133 -14.38 -15.43 -28.07
N TYR A 134 -15.09 -14.69 -28.86
CA TYR A 134 -16.24 -15.20 -29.62
C TYR A 134 -15.77 -16.19 -30.67
N ASN A 135 -16.58 -17.19 -30.95
CA ASN A 135 -16.21 -18.27 -31.88
C ASN A 135 -15.83 -17.75 -33.29
N GLU A 136 -16.28 -16.57 -33.66
CA GLU A 136 -15.93 -15.88 -34.92
C GLU A 136 -14.46 -15.40 -34.90
N GLU A 137 -13.95 -14.90 -33.77
CA GLU A 137 -12.55 -14.46 -33.62
C GLU A 137 -11.57 -15.64 -33.64
N LYS A 138 -11.99 -16.82 -33.18
CA LYS A 138 -11.18 -18.05 -33.29
C LYS A 138 -10.92 -18.49 -34.71
N LYS A 139 -11.82 -18.18 -35.63
CA LYS A 139 -11.66 -18.52 -37.07
C LYS A 139 -10.74 -17.56 -37.81
N ILE A 140 -10.63 -16.30 -37.34
CA ILE A 140 -9.81 -15.26 -37.97
C ILE A 140 -8.34 -15.42 -37.64
N SER A 141 -8.00 -15.87 -36.42
CA SER A 141 -6.60 -16.01 -35.97
C SER A 141 -5.82 -17.15 -36.65
N SER A 142 -6.50 -18.09 -37.32
CA SER A 142 -5.84 -19.22 -37.99
C SER A 142 -5.43 -18.96 -39.45
N ASN A 143 -5.87 -17.85 -40.06
CA ASN A 143 -5.66 -17.56 -41.46
C ASN A 143 -5.04 -16.17 -41.74
N ALA A 144 -4.42 -15.54 -40.77
CA ALA A 144 -3.67 -14.31 -41.02
C ALA A 144 -2.36 -14.68 -41.76
N PRO A 145 -2.13 -14.20 -42.98
CA PRO A 145 -0.86 -14.41 -43.67
C PRO A 145 0.22 -13.66 -42.84
N VAL A 146 1.18 -14.42 -42.33
CA VAL A 146 2.36 -13.85 -41.71
C VAL A 146 3.28 -13.37 -42.82
N GLU A 147 3.14 -12.13 -43.28
CA GLU A 147 4.16 -11.51 -44.09
C GLU A 147 5.44 -11.34 -43.24
N MET A 148 6.47 -12.08 -43.63
CA MET A 148 7.80 -11.89 -43.04
C MET A 148 8.30 -10.50 -43.46
N VAL A 149 8.24 -9.54 -42.52
CA VAL A 149 8.91 -8.26 -42.67
C VAL A 149 10.41 -8.51 -42.55
N GLN A 150 11.10 -8.56 -43.70
CA GLN A 150 12.57 -8.53 -43.70
C GLN A 150 13.04 -7.17 -43.22
N ILE A 151 13.57 -7.13 -41.97
CA ILE A 151 14.26 -5.97 -41.44
C ILE A 151 15.61 -5.87 -42.17
N SER A 152 15.68 -5.10 -43.26
CA SER A 152 16.94 -4.72 -43.87
C SER A 152 17.74 -3.85 -42.90
N ASN A 153 18.96 -4.29 -42.58
CA ASN A 153 19.92 -3.57 -41.72
C ASN A 153 20.21 -2.17 -42.26
N ILE A 154 19.65 -1.12 -41.62
CA ILE A 154 20.03 0.26 -41.84
C ILE A 154 21.17 0.59 -40.85
N SER A 155 22.33 0.01 -41.08
CA SER A 155 23.56 0.47 -40.46
C SER A 155 24.75 0.21 -41.38
N LYS A 156 24.93 1.07 -42.40
CA LYS A 156 26.23 1.34 -43.05
C LYS A 156 26.10 2.57 -43.93
N THR A 157 26.31 3.73 -43.43
CA THR A 157 27.00 4.78 -44.18
C THR A 157 27.86 5.60 -43.19
N LYS A 158 29.12 5.17 -43.10
CA LYS A 158 30.21 6.04 -42.75
C LYS A 158 30.53 6.85 -44.02
N LYS A 159 30.54 8.14 -43.92
CA LYS A 159 31.62 9.03 -44.46
C LYS A 159 31.55 10.36 -43.75
#